data_e74857f8f1feeda37605324759f51848
#
_entry.id   e74857f8f1feeda37605324759f51848
#
_cell.length_a   1.000
_cell.length_b   1.000
_cell.length_c   1.000
_cell.angle_alpha   90.00
_cell.angle_beta   90.00
_cell.angle_gamma   90.00
#
_symmetry.space_group_name_H-M   'P 1'
#
loop_
_entity.id
_entity.type
_entity.pdbx_description
1 polymer ?
#
loop_
_entity_poly.entity_id
_entity_poly.type
_entity_poly.pdbx_seq_one_letter_code
_entity_poly.pdbx_strand_id
1 'polypeptide(L)'
;MLLSYIAFVLISYGTLPLVEFLGDGDEQRGFALTYAFYGAITFAVFLLTFKGVRERYVEGDSASNPLESLAHIGRARPFWIMFATSILIFTLMLMPDSAAIYFFKYYLGEASSVSLFLAMGYASMVAGVIFNQLVMRRFCKRRVMIGANLAYGVALASFFVAADQGPPFYLAAFMAAKFINGIIAPTMWAMVGDIADYVEYQSGRRATGTTISAVTFSHKFGMSIGGLVTGVLFSIYGYTPNTEQSETVLVLIKSMMSVLPAVGALGVAALMLIYPLGDRRMAEIRTAKPTAA
;
A
#
# COMPACT_ATOMS: atom_id res chain seq x y z
N MET A 1 -3.27 11.67 -0.02
CA MET A 1 -3.56 10.33 0.55
C MET A 1 -5.00 10.17 1.01
N LEU A 2 -5.55 11.04 1.89
CA LEU A 2 -6.93 10.87 2.38
C LEU A 2 -7.95 10.74 1.23
N LEU A 3 -7.91 11.64 0.26
CA LEU A 3 -8.79 11.61 -0.92
C LEU A 3 -8.64 10.32 -1.74
N SER A 4 -7.42 9.76 -1.84
CA SER A 4 -7.19 8.51 -2.56
C SER A 4 -7.91 7.33 -1.89
N TYR A 5 -7.89 7.26 -0.55
CA TYR A 5 -8.58 6.19 0.17
C TYR A 5 -10.10 6.35 0.15
N ILE A 6 -10.61 7.60 0.16
CA ILE A 6 -12.04 7.85 -0.08
C ILE A 6 -12.44 7.34 -1.47
N ALA A 7 -11.63 7.60 -2.49
CA ALA A 7 -11.86 7.06 -3.84
C ALA A 7 -11.85 5.52 -3.85
N PHE A 8 -10.96 4.86 -3.10
CA PHE A 8 -10.99 3.40 -2.96
C PHE A 8 -12.29 2.88 -2.35
N VAL A 9 -12.85 3.55 -1.33
CA VAL A 9 -14.15 3.19 -0.77
C VAL A 9 -15.26 3.28 -1.82
N LEU A 10 -15.31 4.41 -2.54
CA LEU A 10 -16.32 4.66 -3.57
C LEU A 10 -16.23 3.66 -4.73
N ILE A 11 -15.02 3.38 -5.21
CA ILE A 11 -14.79 2.42 -6.28
C ILE A 11 -15.14 0.99 -5.82
N SER A 12 -14.66 0.57 -4.63
CA SER A 12 -14.92 -0.78 -4.13
C SER A 12 -16.41 -1.08 -3.95
N TYR A 13 -17.19 -0.10 -3.50
CA TYR A 13 -18.63 -0.26 -3.33
C TYR A 13 -19.40 -0.06 -4.64
N GLY A 14 -18.99 0.90 -5.47
CA GLY A 14 -19.75 1.37 -6.63
C GLY A 14 -19.50 0.58 -7.92
N THR A 15 -18.38 -0.16 -8.04
CA THR A 15 -18.02 -0.79 -9.32
C THR A 15 -19.00 -1.85 -9.77
N LEU A 16 -19.35 -2.81 -8.92
CA LEU A 16 -20.27 -3.89 -9.31
C LEU A 16 -21.68 -3.40 -9.63
N PRO A 17 -22.33 -2.53 -8.82
CA PRO A 17 -23.62 -1.94 -9.19
C PRO A 17 -23.57 -1.16 -10.51
N LEU A 18 -22.46 -0.46 -10.78
CA LEU A 18 -22.30 0.29 -12.02
C LEU A 18 -22.10 -0.64 -13.23
N VAL A 19 -21.40 -1.75 -13.06
CA VAL A 19 -21.25 -2.80 -14.08
C VAL A 19 -22.60 -3.41 -14.44
N GLU A 20 -23.41 -3.74 -13.45
CA GLU A 20 -24.76 -4.29 -13.65
C GLU A 20 -25.68 -3.28 -14.36
N PHE A 21 -25.67 -2.03 -13.91
CA PHE A 21 -26.48 -0.95 -14.49
C PHE A 21 -26.08 -0.64 -15.94
N LEU A 22 -24.79 -0.56 -16.27
CA LEU A 22 -24.31 -0.22 -17.61
C LEU A 22 -24.28 -1.42 -18.57
N GLY A 23 -24.21 -2.63 -18.01
CA GLY A 23 -24.09 -3.86 -18.78
C GLY A 23 -25.42 -4.38 -19.35
N ASP A 24 -26.54 -4.01 -18.73
CA ASP A 24 -27.88 -4.47 -19.14
C ASP A 24 -27.95 -6.00 -19.35
N GLY A 25 -27.35 -6.75 -18.40
CA GLY A 25 -27.27 -8.21 -18.44
C GLY A 25 -26.01 -8.78 -19.12
N ASP A 26 -25.18 -7.97 -19.78
CA ASP A 26 -23.87 -8.36 -20.32
C ASP A 26 -22.75 -7.85 -19.42
N GLU A 27 -22.16 -8.76 -18.65
CA GLU A 27 -21.11 -8.44 -17.69
C GLU A 27 -19.85 -7.88 -18.38
N GLN A 28 -19.46 -8.41 -19.54
CA GLN A 28 -18.28 -7.95 -20.28
C GLN A 28 -18.46 -6.51 -20.76
N ARG A 29 -19.62 -6.20 -21.32
CA ARG A 29 -20.01 -4.85 -21.72
C ARG A 29 -20.09 -3.90 -20.52
N GLY A 30 -20.65 -4.37 -19.40
CA GLY A 30 -20.73 -3.62 -18.16
C GLY A 30 -19.36 -3.19 -17.62
N PHE A 31 -18.41 -4.10 -17.57
CA PHE A 31 -17.03 -3.77 -17.18
C PHE A 31 -16.36 -2.79 -18.14
N ALA A 32 -16.51 -2.99 -19.45
CA ALA A 32 -15.92 -2.09 -20.45
C ALA A 32 -16.43 -0.66 -20.30
N LEU A 33 -17.75 -0.47 -20.14
CA LEU A 33 -18.37 0.84 -19.98
C LEU A 33 -18.01 1.48 -18.64
N THR A 34 -17.98 0.71 -17.56
CA THR A 34 -17.59 1.20 -16.23
C THR A 34 -16.14 1.70 -16.21
N TYR A 35 -15.21 0.95 -16.80
CA TYR A 35 -13.81 1.40 -16.89
C TYR A 35 -13.64 2.59 -17.84
N ALA A 36 -14.40 2.66 -18.95
CA ALA A 36 -14.41 3.84 -19.81
C ALA A 36 -14.92 5.09 -19.06
N PHE A 37 -15.95 4.96 -18.23
CA PHE A 37 -16.47 6.03 -17.39
C PHE A 37 -15.43 6.50 -16.36
N TYR A 38 -14.78 5.58 -15.63
CA TYR A 38 -13.70 5.93 -14.71
C TYR A 38 -12.50 6.57 -15.43
N GLY A 39 -12.18 6.10 -16.64
CA GLY A 39 -11.15 6.70 -17.49
C GLY A 39 -11.47 8.14 -17.86
N ALA A 40 -12.72 8.42 -18.24
CA ALA A 40 -13.17 9.77 -18.57
C ALA A 40 -13.08 10.73 -17.36
N ILE A 41 -13.51 10.27 -16.17
CA ILE A 41 -13.38 11.05 -14.94
C ILE A 41 -11.90 11.33 -14.64
N THR A 42 -11.04 10.31 -14.72
CA THR A 42 -9.61 10.43 -14.48
C THR A 42 -8.98 11.44 -15.44
N PHE A 43 -9.31 11.36 -16.73
CA PHE A 43 -8.83 12.30 -17.73
C PHE A 43 -9.26 13.75 -17.42
N ALA A 44 -10.53 13.95 -17.06
CA ALA A 44 -11.04 15.27 -16.69
C ALA A 44 -10.32 15.84 -15.46
N VAL A 45 -10.08 15.01 -14.42
CA VAL A 45 -9.34 15.41 -13.22
C VAL A 45 -7.89 15.78 -13.56
N PHE A 46 -7.21 15.02 -14.44
CA PHE A 46 -5.86 15.36 -14.89
C PHE A 46 -5.82 16.71 -15.65
N LEU A 47 -6.81 16.97 -16.52
CA LEU A 47 -6.90 18.27 -17.20
C LEU A 47 -7.11 19.44 -16.24
N LEU A 48 -7.97 19.24 -15.22
CA LEU A 48 -8.18 20.25 -14.17
C LEU A 48 -6.91 20.48 -13.37
N THR A 49 -6.19 19.41 -13.01
CA THR A 49 -4.91 19.50 -12.30
C THR A 49 -3.87 20.25 -13.15
N PHE A 50 -3.74 19.92 -14.44
CA PHE A 50 -2.83 20.59 -15.37
C PHE A 50 -3.10 22.09 -15.47
N LYS A 51 -4.37 22.50 -15.50
CA LYS A 51 -4.75 23.92 -15.55
C LYS A 51 -4.59 24.66 -14.21
N GLY A 52 -4.78 23.93 -13.09
CA GLY A 52 -4.82 24.52 -11.76
C GLY A 52 -3.49 24.57 -11.02
N VAL A 53 -2.53 23.71 -11.38
CA VAL A 53 -1.24 23.61 -10.71
C VAL A 53 -0.20 24.44 -11.47
N ARG A 54 0.45 25.39 -10.76
CA ARG A 54 1.61 26.11 -11.25
C ARG A 54 2.82 25.76 -10.40
N GLU A 55 3.93 25.40 -11.03
CA GLU A 55 5.20 25.27 -10.33
C GLU A 55 5.62 26.61 -9.75
N ARG A 56 5.69 26.69 -8.43
CA ARG A 56 6.11 27.92 -7.72
C ARG A 56 7.61 27.96 -7.45
N TYR A 57 8.26 26.83 -7.46
CA TYR A 57 9.70 26.69 -7.23
C TYR A 57 10.30 25.93 -8.43
N VAL A 58 10.81 26.70 -9.36
CA VAL A 58 11.69 26.18 -10.41
C VAL A 58 13.09 26.21 -9.81
N GLU A 59 13.65 25.06 -9.45
CA GLU A 59 15.05 25.00 -9.05
C GLU A 59 15.93 25.46 -10.22
N GLY A 60 16.79 26.44 -9.95
CA GLY A 60 17.73 26.93 -10.93
C GLY A 60 18.60 25.76 -11.46
N ASP A 61 18.94 25.87 -12.69
CA ASP A 61 19.75 25.16 -13.68
C ASP A 61 20.75 24.04 -13.24
N SER A 62 20.55 23.36 -12.15
CA SER A 62 21.23 22.10 -11.88
C SER A 62 20.44 20.95 -12.52
N ALA A 63 20.46 20.88 -13.86
CA ALA A 63 20.09 19.69 -14.59
C ALA A 63 20.97 18.53 -14.08
N SER A 64 20.58 17.96 -12.92
CA SER A 64 21.29 16.82 -12.36
C SER A 64 21.09 15.66 -13.33
N ASN A 65 22.18 15.18 -13.91
CA ASN A 65 22.16 13.98 -14.73
C ASN A 65 21.42 12.89 -13.94
N PRO A 66 20.29 12.33 -14.44
CA PRO A 66 19.52 11.32 -13.72
C PRO A 66 20.38 10.11 -13.28
N LEU A 67 21.40 9.75 -14.06
CA LEU A 67 22.34 8.67 -13.75
C LEU A 67 23.25 9.01 -12.55
N GLU A 68 23.70 10.26 -12.44
CA GLU A 68 24.46 10.70 -11.27
C GLU A 68 23.58 10.71 -10.01
N SER A 69 22.34 11.17 -10.12
CA SER A 69 21.37 11.14 -9.03
C SER A 69 21.10 9.72 -8.55
N LEU A 70 20.95 8.75 -9.48
CA LEU A 70 20.82 7.32 -9.16
C LEU A 70 22.07 6.78 -8.45
N ALA A 71 23.27 7.18 -8.88
CA ALA A 71 24.50 6.76 -8.22
C ALA A 71 24.61 7.29 -6.77
N HIS A 72 24.19 8.54 -6.52
CA HIS A 72 24.14 9.10 -5.16
C HIS A 72 23.11 8.39 -4.28
N ILE A 73 21.92 8.13 -4.79
CA ILE A 73 20.86 7.38 -4.08
C ILE A 73 21.32 5.95 -3.80
N GLY A 74 21.98 5.29 -4.78
CA GLY A 74 22.49 3.93 -4.65
C GLY A 74 23.57 3.76 -3.56
N ARG A 75 24.26 4.84 -3.17
CA ARG A 75 25.21 4.84 -2.06
C ARG A 75 24.55 5.04 -0.69
N ALA A 76 23.29 5.46 -0.66
CA ALA A 76 22.57 5.77 0.56
C ALA A 76 21.98 4.50 1.19
N ARG A 77 22.57 3.99 2.27
CA ARG A 77 22.05 2.81 3.01
C ARG A 77 20.56 2.93 3.39
N PRO A 78 20.02 4.08 3.83
CA PRO A 78 18.61 4.23 4.14
C PRO A 78 17.70 3.94 2.94
N PHE A 79 18.16 4.28 1.73
CA PHE A 79 17.41 4.03 0.49
C PHE A 79 17.18 2.53 0.28
N TRP A 80 18.21 1.69 0.40
CA TRP A 80 18.09 0.25 0.15
C TRP A 80 17.19 -0.46 1.18
N ILE A 81 17.24 -0.01 2.45
CA ILE A 81 16.33 -0.54 3.47
C ILE A 81 14.88 -0.15 3.14
N MET A 82 14.63 1.10 2.73
CA MET A 82 13.29 1.54 2.33
C MET A 82 12.84 0.85 1.05
N PHE A 83 13.73 0.65 0.09
CA PHE A 83 13.46 -0.06 -1.17
C PHE A 83 13.01 -1.51 -0.89
N ALA A 84 13.76 -2.24 -0.07
CA ALA A 84 13.40 -3.59 0.36
C ALA A 84 12.09 -3.63 1.17
N THR A 85 11.91 -2.67 2.08
CA THR A 85 10.66 -2.47 2.83
C THR A 85 9.47 -2.28 1.91
N SER A 86 9.61 -1.42 0.90
CA SER A 86 8.55 -1.15 -0.08
C SER A 86 8.19 -2.39 -0.90
N ILE A 87 9.19 -3.13 -1.39
CA ILE A 87 8.94 -4.39 -2.09
C ILE A 87 8.16 -5.35 -1.19
N LEU A 88 8.60 -5.54 0.05
CA LEU A 88 7.97 -6.48 0.98
C LEU A 88 6.53 -6.08 1.33
N ILE A 89 6.29 -4.79 1.57
CA ILE A 89 4.94 -4.25 1.80
C ILE A 89 4.04 -4.55 0.60
N PHE A 90 4.47 -4.18 -0.61
CA PHE A 90 3.62 -4.31 -1.79
C PHE A 90 3.51 -5.75 -2.31
N THR A 91 4.44 -6.64 -1.96
CA THR A 91 4.33 -8.08 -2.26
C THR A 91 3.32 -8.77 -1.34
N LEU A 92 3.43 -8.57 -0.03
CA LEU A 92 2.71 -9.39 0.94
C LEU A 92 1.54 -8.67 1.62
N MET A 93 1.62 -7.35 1.82
CA MET A 93 0.56 -6.61 2.51
C MET A 93 -0.64 -6.26 1.62
N LEU A 94 -0.53 -6.35 0.29
CA LEU A 94 -1.67 -6.25 -0.64
C LEU A 94 -2.35 -7.59 -0.91
N MET A 95 -1.74 -8.70 -0.50
CA MET A 95 -2.30 -10.04 -0.66
C MET A 95 -3.71 -10.20 -0.09
N PRO A 96 -4.05 -9.68 1.11
CA PRO A 96 -5.40 -9.81 1.65
C PRO A 96 -6.49 -9.24 0.74
N ASP A 97 -6.22 -8.13 0.05
CA ASP A 97 -7.20 -7.52 -0.86
C ASP A 97 -7.47 -8.41 -2.07
N SER A 98 -6.40 -8.95 -2.65
CA SER A 98 -6.50 -9.87 -3.78
C SER A 98 -7.13 -11.21 -3.38
N ALA A 99 -6.80 -11.73 -2.20
CA ALA A 99 -7.32 -12.99 -1.71
C ALA A 99 -8.78 -12.89 -1.22
N ALA A 100 -9.28 -11.69 -0.89
CA ALA A 100 -10.64 -11.50 -0.40
C ALA A 100 -11.70 -12.05 -1.36
N ILE A 101 -11.53 -11.88 -2.68
CA ILE A 101 -12.46 -12.39 -3.69
C ILE A 101 -12.55 -13.92 -3.61
N TYR A 102 -11.40 -14.60 -3.49
CA TYR A 102 -11.34 -16.05 -3.38
C TYR A 102 -11.89 -16.54 -2.04
N PHE A 103 -11.63 -15.83 -0.94
CA PHE A 103 -12.13 -16.13 0.39
C PHE A 103 -13.66 -16.07 0.42
N PHE A 104 -14.25 -15.01 -0.10
CA PHE A 104 -15.72 -14.88 -0.15
C PHE A 104 -16.35 -15.87 -1.11
N LYS A 105 -15.72 -16.16 -2.27
CA LYS A 105 -16.28 -17.06 -3.27
C LYS A 105 -16.19 -18.54 -2.87
N TYR A 106 -15.05 -18.99 -2.37
CA TYR A 106 -14.77 -20.41 -2.16
C TYR A 106 -14.79 -20.86 -0.70
N TYR A 107 -14.47 -19.95 0.24
CA TYR A 107 -14.48 -20.28 1.66
C TYR A 107 -15.84 -20.01 2.32
N LEU A 108 -16.44 -18.85 2.02
CA LEU A 108 -17.74 -18.45 2.58
C LEU A 108 -18.94 -18.81 1.68
N GLY A 109 -18.74 -18.93 0.36
CA GLY A 109 -19.84 -19.14 -0.60
C GLY A 109 -20.68 -17.87 -0.89
N GLU A 110 -20.24 -16.70 -0.47
CA GLU A 110 -20.97 -15.41 -0.52
C GLU A 110 -20.24 -14.36 -1.34
N ALA A 111 -20.00 -14.60 -2.62
CA ALA A 111 -19.21 -13.70 -3.48
C ALA A 111 -19.74 -12.25 -3.53
N SER A 112 -21.05 -12.03 -3.38
CA SER A 112 -21.66 -10.68 -3.40
C SER A 112 -21.23 -9.80 -2.24
N SER A 113 -20.85 -10.37 -1.11
CA SER A 113 -20.48 -9.64 0.12
C SER A 113 -19.06 -9.06 0.08
N VAL A 114 -18.21 -9.44 -0.88
CA VAL A 114 -16.81 -9.02 -0.98
C VAL A 114 -16.65 -7.50 -1.13
N SER A 115 -17.52 -6.86 -1.93
CA SER A 115 -17.45 -5.42 -2.16
C SER A 115 -17.70 -4.63 -0.89
N LEU A 116 -18.70 -5.03 -0.11
CA LEU A 116 -19.01 -4.40 1.18
C LEU A 116 -17.86 -4.61 2.18
N PHE A 117 -17.34 -5.84 2.26
CA PHE A 117 -16.20 -6.18 3.11
C PHE A 117 -14.98 -5.30 2.83
N LEU A 118 -14.58 -5.16 1.56
CA LEU A 118 -13.47 -4.32 1.16
C LEU A 118 -13.75 -2.84 1.44
N ALA A 119 -14.95 -2.35 1.14
CA ALA A 119 -15.34 -0.97 1.41
C ALA A 119 -15.26 -0.63 2.91
N MET A 120 -15.73 -1.51 3.79
CA MET A 120 -15.61 -1.36 5.25
C MET A 120 -14.14 -1.34 5.70
N GLY A 121 -13.31 -2.20 5.11
CA GLY A 121 -11.87 -2.20 5.34
C GLY A 121 -11.22 -0.87 4.95
N TYR A 122 -11.51 -0.35 3.76
CA TYR A 122 -10.97 0.93 3.32
C TYR A 122 -11.52 2.12 4.11
N ALA A 123 -12.78 2.08 4.56
CA ALA A 123 -13.32 3.08 5.48
C ALA A 123 -12.56 3.10 6.81
N SER A 124 -12.23 1.91 7.35
CA SER A 124 -11.38 1.78 8.54
C SER A 124 -9.95 2.31 8.30
N MET A 125 -9.39 2.09 7.11
CA MET A 125 -8.10 2.63 6.69
C MET A 125 -8.10 4.16 6.66
N VAL A 126 -9.17 4.80 6.19
CA VAL A 126 -9.35 6.27 6.24
C VAL A 126 -9.26 6.78 7.68
N ALA A 127 -9.94 6.10 8.62
CA ALA A 127 -9.84 6.44 10.04
C ALA A 127 -8.40 6.31 10.56
N GLY A 128 -7.67 5.27 10.14
CA GLY A 128 -6.25 5.08 10.45
C GLY A 128 -5.35 6.21 9.93
N VAL A 129 -5.60 6.69 8.71
CA VAL A 129 -4.86 7.85 8.12
C VAL A 129 -5.06 9.12 8.94
N ILE A 130 -6.30 9.37 9.39
CA ILE A 130 -6.61 10.51 10.25
C ILE A 130 -5.91 10.36 11.60
N PHE A 131 -5.99 9.18 12.20
CA PHE A 131 -5.35 8.86 13.47
C PHE A 131 -3.82 8.95 13.41
N ASN A 132 -3.22 8.66 12.26
CA ASN A 132 -1.78 8.76 12.04
C ASN A 132 -1.23 10.16 12.35
N GLN A 133 -2.00 11.23 12.14
CA GLN A 133 -1.57 12.59 12.47
C GLN A 133 -1.30 12.77 13.98
N LEU A 134 -2.09 12.10 14.83
CA LEU A 134 -1.91 12.12 16.28
C LEU A 134 -0.68 11.29 16.69
N VAL A 135 -0.52 10.12 16.07
CA VAL A 135 0.62 9.22 16.33
C VAL A 135 1.94 9.90 15.96
N MET A 136 2.00 10.53 14.78
CA MET A 136 3.19 11.19 14.26
C MET A 136 3.60 12.46 15.06
N ARG A 137 2.68 13.04 15.84
CA ARG A 137 3.02 14.15 16.76
C ARG A 137 3.76 13.69 18.01
N ARG A 138 3.62 12.41 18.39
CA ARG A 138 4.17 11.88 19.65
C ARG A 138 5.33 10.91 19.48
N PHE A 139 5.39 10.24 18.34
CA PHE A 139 6.36 9.17 18.10
C PHE A 139 7.16 9.40 16.82
N CYS A 140 8.42 8.95 16.84
CA CYS A 140 9.26 9.02 15.65
C CYS A 140 8.80 8.02 14.57
N LYS A 141 8.95 8.41 13.30
CA LYS A 141 8.53 7.64 12.12
C LYS A 141 9.01 6.18 12.18
N ARG A 142 10.28 5.96 12.54
CA ARG A 142 10.86 4.63 12.68
C ARG A 142 10.13 3.78 13.74
N ARG A 143 9.84 4.34 14.92
CA ARG A 143 9.11 3.62 15.99
C ARG A 143 7.67 3.34 15.59
N VAL A 144 7.03 4.30 14.92
CA VAL A 144 5.68 4.10 14.38
C VAL A 144 5.67 2.96 13.38
N MET A 145 6.61 2.90 12.44
CA MET A 145 6.71 1.81 11.47
C MET A 145 6.90 0.46 12.13
N ILE A 146 7.76 0.35 13.15
CA ILE A 146 7.99 -0.90 13.88
C ILE A 146 6.70 -1.32 14.62
N GLY A 147 6.16 -0.45 15.47
CA GLY A 147 4.99 -0.77 16.29
C GLY A 147 3.74 -1.05 15.46
N ALA A 148 3.49 -0.24 14.42
CA ALA A 148 2.35 -0.44 13.54
C ALA A 148 2.46 -1.76 12.74
N ASN A 149 3.64 -2.12 12.23
CA ASN A 149 3.80 -3.39 11.52
C ASN A 149 3.67 -4.61 12.45
N LEU A 150 4.15 -4.54 13.69
CA LEU A 150 3.92 -5.60 14.67
C LEU A 150 2.43 -5.75 14.99
N ALA A 151 1.73 -4.63 15.24
CA ALA A 151 0.29 -4.63 15.50
C ALA A 151 -0.51 -5.13 14.26
N TYR A 152 -0.10 -4.73 13.06
CA TYR A 152 -0.68 -5.20 11.80
C TYR A 152 -0.53 -6.71 11.64
N GLY A 153 0.67 -7.23 11.92
CA GLY A 153 0.93 -8.67 11.90
C GLY A 153 0.05 -9.45 12.86
N VAL A 154 -0.15 -8.94 14.08
CA VAL A 154 -1.06 -9.55 15.07
C VAL A 154 -2.51 -9.52 14.60
N ALA A 155 -2.99 -8.38 14.07
CA ALA A 155 -4.34 -8.25 13.56
C ALA A 155 -4.62 -9.21 12.39
N LEU A 156 -3.66 -9.36 11.47
CA LEU A 156 -3.76 -10.33 10.38
C LEU A 156 -3.67 -11.78 10.87
N ALA A 157 -2.76 -12.09 11.78
CA ALA A 157 -2.67 -13.44 12.35
C ALA A 157 -3.97 -13.84 13.06
N SER A 158 -4.62 -12.90 13.76
CA SER A 158 -5.93 -13.15 14.40
C SER A 158 -7.04 -13.46 13.41
N PHE A 159 -6.97 -12.95 12.17
CA PHE A 159 -7.91 -13.26 11.10
C PHE A 159 -7.95 -14.76 10.80
N PHE A 160 -6.82 -15.45 10.91
CA PHE A 160 -6.78 -16.90 10.66
C PHE A 160 -7.73 -17.69 11.56
N VAL A 161 -7.79 -17.34 12.83
CA VAL A 161 -8.72 -17.98 13.79
C VAL A 161 -10.13 -17.38 13.67
N ALA A 162 -10.22 -16.08 13.45
CA ALA A 162 -11.48 -15.36 13.35
C ALA A 162 -12.32 -15.78 12.14
N ALA A 163 -11.69 -16.25 11.06
CA ALA A 163 -12.37 -16.74 9.86
C ALA A 163 -13.36 -17.90 10.15
N ASP A 164 -13.03 -18.75 11.12
CA ASP A 164 -13.87 -19.90 11.50
C ASP A 164 -14.95 -19.53 12.52
N GLN A 165 -14.86 -18.35 13.15
CA GLN A 165 -15.78 -17.91 14.21
C GLN A 165 -16.99 -17.13 13.69
N GLY A 166 -16.97 -16.75 12.40
CA GLY A 166 -18.09 -16.08 11.73
C GLY A 166 -17.86 -14.58 11.45
N PRO A 167 -18.85 -13.94 10.79
CA PRO A 167 -18.71 -12.60 10.21
C PRO A 167 -18.23 -11.51 11.17
N PRO A 168 -18.71 -11.37 12.41
CA PRO A 168 -18.25 -10.29 13.29
C PRO A 168 -16.75 -10.35 13.58
N PHE A 169 -16.20 -11.55 13.73
CA PHE A 169 -14.82 -11.78 14.14
C PHE A 169 -13.83 -11.52 13.00
N TYR A 170 -14.04 -12.13 11.82
CA TYR A 170 -13.14 -11.88 10.68
C TYR A 170 -13.24 -10.46 10.15
N LEU A 171 -14.43 -9.83 10.21
CA LEU A 171 -14.61 -8.44 9.84
C LEU A 171 -13.84 -7.51 10.80
N ALA A 172 -13.95 -7.74 12.12
CA ALA A 172 -13.23 -6.95 13.12
C ALA A 172 -11.70 -7.07 12.95
N ALA A 173 -11.19 -8.28 12.73
CA ALA A 173 -9.77 -8.53 12.48
C ALA A 173 -9.27 -7.80 11.21
N PHE A 174 -10.03 -7.88 10.12
CA PHE A 174 -9.71 -7.20 8.87
C PHE A 174 -9.76 -5.68 9.00
N MET A 175 -10.81 -5.13 9.62
CA MET A 175 -10.93 -3.70 9.87
C MET A 175 -9.81 -3.17 10.76
N ALA A 176 -9.42 -3.92 11.81
CA ALA A 176 -8.28 -3.57 12.65
C ALA A 176 -6.97 -3.54 11.85
N ALA A 177 -6.73 -4.56 11.00
CA ALA A 177 -5.57 -4.59 10.11
C ALA A 177 -5.58 -3.39 9.15
N LYS A 178 -6.70 -3.08 8.50
CA LYS A 178 -6.83 -1.94 7.60
C LYS A 178 -6.65 -0.59 8.30
N PHE A 179 -7.16 -0.43 9.52
CA PHE A 179 -6.93 0.76 10.34
C PHE A 179 -5.43 0.98 10.57
N ILE A 180 -4.72 -0.06 10.96
CA ILE A 180 -3.27 0.01 11.20
C ILE A 180 -2.51 0.27 9.90
N ASN A 181 -2.93 -0.32 8.78
CA ASN A 181 -2.37 -0.04 7.46
C ASN A 181 -2.51 1.45 7.09
N GLY A 182 -3.63 2.10 7.49
CA GLY A 182 -3.84 3.53 7.38
C GLY A 182 -2.81 4.38 8.17
N ILE A 183 -2.17 3.83 9.20
CA ILE A 183 -1.05 4.47 9.91
C ILE A 183 0.27 4.24 9.16
N ILE A 184 0.49 3.03 8.65
CA ILE A 184 1.73 2.62 7.99
C ILE A 184 1.97 3.43 6.70
N ALA A 185 0.97 3.53 5.83
CA ALA A 185 1.13 4.09 4.50
C ALA A 185 1.58 5.56 4.47
N PRO A 186 0.96 6.52 5.20
CA PRO A 186 1.44 7.89 5.23
C PRO A 186 2.82 8.02 5.90
N THR A 187 3.10 7.18 6.91
CA THR A 187 4.39 7.17 7.60
C THR A 187 5.51 6.76 6.64
N MET A 188 5.29 5.72 5.84
CA MET A 188 6.23 5.27 4.82
C MET A 188 6.56 6.39 3.82
N TRP A 189 5.55 7.08 3.28
CA TRP A 189 5.76 8.19 2.35
C TRP A 189 6.50 9.37 2.99
N ALA A 190 6.25 9.65 4.27
CA ALA A 190 7.00 10.67 5.00
C ALA A 190 8.48 10.30 5.18
N MET A 191 8.81 9.00 5.29
CA MET A 191 10.19 8.50 5.35
C MET A 191 10.89 8.57 3.99
N VAL A 192 10.17 8.44 2.88
CA VAL A 192 10.73 8.64 1.52
C VAL A 192 11.23 10.08 1.36
N GLY A 193 10.48 11.06 1.88
CA GLY A 193 10.93 12.47 1.93
C GLY A 193 12.23 12.65 2.74
N ASP A 194 12.34 11.96 3.89
CA ASP A 194 13.56 12.00 4.71
C ASP A 194 14.79 11.43 3.97
N ILE A 195 14.59 10.42 3.10
CA ILE A 195 15.69 9.88 2.26
C ILE A 195 16.16 10.92 1.26
N ALA A 196 15.25 11.64 0.62
CA ALA A 196 15.60 12.71 -0.31
C ALA A 196 16.41 13.80 0.40
N ASP A 197 15.99 14.21 1.61
CA ASP A 197 16.73 15.18 2.44
C ASP A 197 18.11 14.66 2.84
N TYR A 198 18.24 13.37 3.17
CA TYR A 198 19.50 12.73 3.50
C TYR A 198 20.46 12.69 2.31
N VAL A 199 19.98 12.32 1.12
CA VAL A 199 20.79 12.29 -0.11
C VAL A 199 21.28 13.69 -0.46
N GLU A 200 20.44 14.70 -0.34
CA GLU A 200 20.81 16.10 -0.56
C GLU A 200 21.89 16.56 0.43
N TYR A 201 21.75 16.22 1.71
CA TYR A 201 22.76 16.52 2.74
C TYR A 201 24.14 15.89 2.44
N GLN A 202 24.15 14.64 1.90
CA GLN A 202 25.40 13.95 1.58
C GLN A 202 26.06 14.41 0.29
N SER A 203 25.26 14.69 -0.75
CA SER A 203 25.75 14.96 -2.10
C SER A 203 25.80 16.45 -2.45
N GLY A 204 25.19 17.31 -1.63
CA GLY A 204 24.97 18.72 -1.96
C GLY A 204 24.01 18.95 -3.11
N ARG A 205 23.39 17.89 -3.65
CA ARG A 205 22.47 17.94 -4.79
C ARG A 205 21.12 17.36 -4.43
N ARG A 206 20.07 18.05 -4.79
CA ARG A 206 18.71 17.61 -4.55
C ARG A 206 18.31 16.55 -5.59
N ALA A 207 17.93 15.36 -5.11
CA ALA A 207 17.54 14.23 -5.95
C ALA A 207 16.12 13.72 -5.60
N THR A 208 15.22 14.64 -5.23
CA THR A 208 13.87 14.29 -4.73
C THR A 208 13.07 13.52 -5.78
N GLY A 209 13.03 13.99 -7.02
CA GLY A 209 12.31 13.31 -8.11
C GLY A 209 12.82 11.89 -8.36
N THR A 210 14.14 11.72 -8.44
CA THR A 210 14.76 10.40 -8.64
C THR A 210 14.53 9.47 -7.46
N THR A 211 14.58 9.98 -6.21
CA THR A 211 14.29 9.18 -5.01
C THR A 211 12.83 8.67 -5.01
N ILE A 212 11.88 9.56 -5.29
CA ILE A 212 10.45 9.20 -5.36
C ILE A 212 10.21 8.20 -6.49
N SER A 213 10.80 8.41 -7.67
CA SER A 213 10.67 7.50 -8.81
C SER A 213 11.23 6.11 -8.51
N ALA A 214 12.40 6.03 -7.88
CA ALA A 214 13.01 4.75 -7.51
C ALA A 214 12.18 4.00 -6.46
N VAL A 215 11.62 4.67 -5.46
CA VAL A 215 10.72 4.05 -4.49
C VAL A 215 9.40 3.64 -5.16
N THR A 216 8.83 4.47 -6.05
CA THR A 216 7.64 4.10 -6.81
C THR A 216 7.87 2.87 -7.69
N PHE A 217 9.07 2.76 -8.29
CA PHE A 217 9.48 1.53 -8.99
C PHE A 217 9.44 0.32 -8.05
N SER A 218 10.00 0.43 -6.83
CA SER A 218 9.97 -0.69 -5.86
C SER A 218 8.55 -1.11 -5.48
N HIS A 219 7.60 -0.16 -5.42
CA HIS A 219 6.18 -0.46 -5.20
C HIS A 219 5.61 -1.33 -6.35
N LYS A 220 5.82 -0.89 -7.61
CA LYS A 220 5.32 -1.62 -8.79
C LYS A 220 5.98 -2.99 -8.92
N PHE A 221 7.28 -3.06 -8.64
CA PHE A 221 8.03 -4.32 -8.63
C PHE A 221 7.50 -5.27 -7.54
N GLY A 222 7.25 -4.77 -6.32
CA GLY A 222 6.64 -5.56 -5.25
C GLY A 222 5.24 -6.07 -5.61
N MET A 223 4.40 -5.23 -6.22
CA MET A 223 3.07 -5.66 -6.70
C MET A 223 3.16 -6.78 -7.74
N SER A 224 4.12 -6.68 -8.67
CA SER A 224 4.36 -7.70 -9.70
C SER A 224 4.80 -9.03 -9.07
N ILE A 225 5.72 -8.99 -8.11
CA ILE A 225 6.13 -10.18 -7.34
C ILE A 225 4.92 -10.75 -6.57
N GLY A 226 4.09 -9.91 -5.95
CA GLY A 226 2.90 -10.34 -5.23
C GLY A 226 1.93 -11.11 -6.13
N GLY A 227 1.67 -10.63 -7.33
CA GLY A 227 0.85 -11.33 -8.33
C GLY A 227 1.47 -12.66 -8.76
N LEU A 228 2.79 -12.69 -9.03
CA LEU A 228 3.52 -13.90 -9.36
C LEU A 228 3.44 -14.94 -8.23
N VAL A 229 3.73 -14.53 -7.00
CA VAL A 229 3.68 -15.41 -5.81
C VAL A 229 2.28 -15.98 -5.63
N THR A 230 1.23 -15.17 -5.77
CA THR A 230 -0.16 -15.62 -5.72
C THR A 230 -0.45 -16.69 -6.77
N GLY A 231 -0.08 -16.45 -8.03
CA GLY A 231 -0.29 -17.41 -9.13
C GLY A 231 0.49 -18.71 -8.93
N VAL A 232 1.74 -18.63 -8.51
CA VAL A 232 2.59 -19.80 -8.21
C VAL A 232 2.01 -20.62 -7.05
N LEU A 233 1.57 -19.97 -5.98
CA LEU A 233 0.93 -20.66 -4.85
C LEU A 233 -0.33 -21.39 -5.29
N PHE A 234 -1.22 -20.74 -6.03
CA PHE A 234 -2.42 -21.40 -6.55
C PHE A 234 -2.10 -22.58 -7.47
N SER A 235 -1.08 -22.46 -8.33
CA SER A 235 -0.64 -23.56 -9.19
C SER A 235 -0.10 -24.76 -8.40
N ILE A 236 0.75 -24.51 -7.40
CA ILE A 236 1.36 -25.58 -6.58
C ILE A 236 0.30 -26.32 -5.75
N TYR A 237 -0.68 -25.60 -5.20
CA TYR A 237 -1.73 -26.16 -4.36
C TYR A 237 -2.93 -26.71 -5.14
N GLY A 238 -2.91 -26.61 -6.48
CA GLY A 238 -3.93 -27.24 -7.34
C GLY A 238 -5.25 -26.47 -7.39
N TYR A 239 -5.21 -25.13 -7.28
CA TYR A 239 -6.39 -24.30 -7.46
C TYR A 239 -6.99 -24.47 -8.86
N THR A 240 -8.28 -24.75 -8.94
CA THR A 240 -9.03 -24.88 -10.20
C THR A 240 -10.20 -23.88 -10.21
N PRO A 241 -10.29 -22.96 -11.19
CA PRO A 241 -11.36 -21.97 -11.21
C PRO A 241 -12.75 -22.60 -11.32
N ASN A 242 -13.71 -22.01 -10.61
CA ASN A 242 -15.14 -22.35 -10.67
C ASN A 242 -15.50 -23.82 -10.31
N THR A 243 -14.68 -24.47 -9.48
CA THR A 243 -14.93 -25.79 -8.92
C THR A 243 -14.90 -25.74 -7.41
N GLU A 244 -15.41 -26.77 -6.73
CA GLU A 244 -15.17 -26.95 -5.30
C GLU A 244 -13.66 -27.10 -5.05
N GLN A 245 -13.15 -26.37 -4.09
CA GLN A 245 -11.72 -26.34 -3.77
C GLN A 245 -11.39 -27.37 -2.71
N SER A 246 -10.19 -27.97 -2.80
CA SER A 246 -9.67 -28.85 -1.76
C SER A 246 -9.43 -28.08 -0.45
N GLU A 247 -9.42 -28.79 0.68
CA GLU A 247 -9.09 -28.18 1.99
C GLU A 247 -7.75 -27.44 1.97
N THR A 248 -6.75 -27.97 1.26
CA THR A 248 -5.44 -27.37 1.14
C THR A 248 -5.49 -26.01 0.43
N VAL A 249 -6.32 -25.86 -0.60
CA VAL A 249 -6.54 -24.57 -1.29
C VAL A 249 -7.30 -23.59 -0.39
N LEU A 250 -8.32 -24.06 0.36
CA LEU A 250 -9.05 -23.22 1.29
C LEU A 250 -8.16 -22.69 2.42
N VAL A 251 -7.28 -23.53 2.97
CA VAL A 251 -6.27 -23.14 3.96
C VAL A 251 -5.26 -22.16 3.35
N LEU A 252 -4.85 -22.35 2.08
CA LEU A 252 -4.00 -21.40 1.37
C LEU A 252 -4.67 -20.04 1.25
N ILE A 253 -5.92 -19.97 0.77
CA ILE A 253 -6.68 -18.71 0.63
C ILE A 253 -6.77 -17.99 1.99
N LYS A 254 -7.09 -18.71 3.04
CA LYS A 254 -7.13 -18.20 4.42
C LYS A 254 -5.76 -17.70 4.88
N SER A 255 -4.68 -18.41 4.53
CA SER A 255 -3.31 -18.02 4.85
C SER A 255 -2.86 -16.77 4.08
N MET A 256 -3.32 -16.59 2.84
CA MET A 256 -3.09 -15.36 2.04
C MET A 256 -3.80 -14.15 2.63
N MET A 257 -4.92 -14.35 3.30
CA MET A 257 -5.63 -13.29 4.03
C MET A 257 -4.97 -12.95 5.37
N SER A 258 -4.12 -13.82 5.92
CA SER A 258 -3.68 -13.74 7.32
C SER A 258 -2.18 -13.97 7.51
N VAL A 259 -1.73 -15.22 7.48
CA VAL A 259 -0.37 -15.64 7.92
C VAL A 259 0.72 -15.08 7.01
N LEU A 260 0.55 -15.20 5.69
CA LEU A 260 1.58 -14.74 4.74
C LEU A 260 1.85 -13.23 4.85
N PRO A 261 0.82 -12.35 4.84
CA PRO A 261 1.07 -10.92 5.02
C PRO A 261 1.49 -10.58 6.46
N ALA A 262 1.12 -11.36 7.49
CA ALA A 262 1.64 -11.17 8.84
C ALA A 262 3.15 -11.40 8.93
N VAL A 263 3.66 -12.45 8.25
CA VAL A 263 5.11 -12.68 8.11
C VAL A 263 5.79 -11.51 7.40
N GLY A 264 5.16 -10.97 6.35
CA GLY A 264 5.63 -9.76 5.67
C GLY A 264 5.74 -8.56 6.61
N ALA A 265 4.74 -8.35 7.45
CA ALA A 265 4.74 -7.27 8.44
C ALA A 265 5.88 -7.42 9.47
N LEU A 266 6.17 -8.64 9.93
CA LEU A 266 7.32 -8.91 10.79
C LEU A 266 8.65 -8.63 10.08
N GLY A 267 8.76 -8.99 8.80
CA GLY A 267 9.91 -8.66 7.96
C GLY A 267 10.12 -7.14 7.84
N VAL A 268 9.06 -6.37 7.62
CA VAL A 268 9.13 -4.89 7.61
C VAL A 268 9.57 -4.35 8.97
N ALA A 269 9.03 -4.85 10.08
CA ALA A 269 9.45 -4.44 11.41
C ALA A 269 10.94 -4.72 11.64
N ALA A 270 11.44 -5.88 11.21
CA ALA A 270 12.86 -6.25 11.30
C ALA A 270 13.76 -5.31 10.46
N LEU A 271 13.37 -4.99 9.22
CA LEU A 271 14.07 -4.02 8.38
C LEU A 271 14.12 -2.63 9.02
N MET A 272 13.05 -2.22 9.69
CA MET A 272 12.99 -0.94 10.39
C MET A 272 13.88 -0.90 11.64
N LEU A 273 14.21 -2.03 12.27
CA LEU A 273 15.17 -2.08 13.36
C LEU A 273 16.59 -1.66 12.94
N ILE A 274 16.97 -1.92 11.69
CA ILE A 274 18.28 -1.55 11.14
C ILE A 274 18.26 -0.24 10.35
N TYR A 275 17.09 0.43 10.25
CA TYR A 275 16.95 1.69 9.53
C TYR A 275 17.65 2.83 10.26
N PRO A 276 18.60 3.56 9.61
CA PRO A 276 19.53 4.46 10.32
C PRO A 276 18.97 5.88 10.56
N LEU A 277 17.90 6.31 9.84
CA LEU A 277 17.38 7.66 9.97
C LEU A 277 16.31 7.72 11.08
N GLY A 278 16.76 8.00 12.30
CA GLY A 278 15.87 8.37 13.42
C GLY A 278 15.69 9.88 13.51
N ASP A 279 14.79 10.35 14.40
CA ASP A 279 14.46 11.77 14.55
C ASP A 279 15.68 12.64 14.88
N ARG A 280 16.59 12.17 15.73
CA ARG A 280 17.81 12.89 16.08
C ARG A 280 18.66 13.17 14.83
N ARG A 281 18.87 12.14 14.00
CA ARG A 281 19.66 12.26 12.78
C ARG A 281 18.99 13.17 11.76
N MET A 282 17.66 13.10 11.64
CA MET A 282 16.88 13.97 10.76
C MET A 282 16.87 15.43 11.25
N ALA A 283 16.87 15.67 12.57
CA ALA A 283 17.00 17.01 13.13
C ALA A 283 18.38 17.60 12.80
N GLU A 284 19.47 16.85 12.95
CA GLU A 284 20.83 17.26 12.57
C GLU A 284 20.92 17.65 11.09
N ILE A 285 20.31 16.82 10.19
CA ILE A 285 20.31 17.08 8.75
C ILE A 285 19.54 18.37 8.41
N ARG A 286 18.40 18.60 9.05
CA ARG A 286 17.57 19.79 8.82
C ARG A 286 18.21 21.08 9.32
N THR A 287 18.91 21.01 10.45
CA THR A 287 19.65 22.18 10.98
C THR A 287 20.93 22.49 10.19
N ALA A 288 21.53 21.50 9.56
CA ALA A 288 22.72 21.67 8.72
C ALA A 288 22.40 22.18 7.29
N LYS A 289 21.11 22.15 6.86
CA LYS A 289 20.71 22.80 5.60
C LYS A 289 20.78 24.31 5.76
N PRO A 290 21.48 25.04 4.85
CA PRO A 290 21.37 26.48 4.83
C PRO A 290 19.90 26.84 4.63
N THR A 291 19.36 27.70 5.47
CA THR A 291 18.05 28.30 5.29
C THR A 291 18.10 29.00 3.92
N ALA A 292 17.37 28.47 2.93
CA ALA A 292 17.18 29.14 1.66
C ALA A 292 16.51 30.49 1.99
N ALA A 293 17.26 31.55 1.87
CA ALA A 293 16.80 32.93 2.01
C ALA A 293 15.91 33.30 0.82
#